data_beeb2d136b72ad9290032b0f06c9188a
#
_entry.id   beeb2d136b72ad9290032b0f06c9188a
#
_cell.length_a   1.000
_cell.length_b   1.000
_cell.length_c   1.000
_cell.angle_alpha   90.00
_cell.angle_beta   90.00
_cell.angle_gamma   90.00
#
_symmetry.space_group_name_H-M   'P 1'
#
loop_
_entity.id
_entity.type
_entity.pdbx_description
1 polymer ?
#
loop_
_entity_poly.entity_id
_entity_poly.type
_entity_poly.pdbx_seq_one_letter_code
_entity_poly.pdbx_strand_id
1 'polypeptide(L)'
;MEYLLSSLNSVDKNWQDFLLAKCGNELNFISQQLELFSARQTIFPSINDVFRTLKYPASEQKIVILGQDPYHGIGQANGLAFAVNQDMPIPPSLRNIYKELLLEYPINQYNPFDRTLDNWLKQRVMLLNCTLTVIETQASSMANIGWSGITDAIIQQVSHESSACVFMLWGNFARAKAGLIDSRKHLILEAVHPSPLSASRGFFGCNHFKLANQFLQTKLINPIVWI
;
A
#
# COMPACT_ATOMS: atom_id res chain seq x y z
N MET A 1 10.87 3.15 20.45
CA MET A 1 9.51 2.85 19.95
C MET A 1 8.51 4.01 20.14
N GLU A 2 8.85 4.98 20.98
CA GLU A 2 7.99 6.09 21.38
C GLU A 2 7.48 6.92 20.19
N TYR A 3 8.36 7.21 19.23
CA TYR A 3 8.00 7.98 18.03
C TYR A 3 6.90 7.30 17.17
N LEU A 4 6.85 5.96 17.09
CA LEU A 4 5.85 5.23 16.30
C LEU A 4 4.61 4.81 17.10
N LEU A 5 4.57 5.01 18.43
CA LEU A 5 3.49 4.52 19.28
C LEU A 5 2.10 5.05 18.90
N SER A 6 2.01 6.32 18.52
CA SER A 6 0.71 6.92 18.16
C SER A 6 0.11 6.25 16.93
N SER A 7 0.93 5.96 15.93
CA SER A 7 0.51 5.26 14.72
C SER A 7 0.16 3.78 15.01
N LEU A 8 0.97 3.09 15.81
CA LEU A 8 0.69 1.71 16.21
C LEU A 8 -0.61 1.58 17.00
N ASN A 9 -0.90 2.52 17.88
CA ASN A 9 -2.13 2.50 18.66
C ASN A 9 -3.40 2.77 17.84
N SER A 10 -3.27 3.28 16.62
CA SER A 10 -4.38 3.57 15.72
C SER A 10 -4.79 2.41 14.80
N VAL A 11 -4.00 1.33 14.75
CA VAL A 11 -4.27 0.18 13.88
C VAL A 11 -5.09 -0.90 14.59
N ASP A 12 -5.56 -1.89 13.82
CA ASP A 12 -6.25 -3.06 14.39
C ASP A 12 -5.39 -3.77 15.45
N LYS A 13 -6.04 -4.28 16.50
CA LYS A 13 -5.34 -4.88 17.65
C LYS A 13 -4.49 -6.11 17.27
N ASN A 14 -4.95 -6.92 16.31
CA ASN A 14 -4.19 -8.08 15.87
C ASN A 14 -2.87 -7.64 15.19
N TRP A 15 -2.88 -6.54 14.44
CA TRP A 15 -1.68 -5.95 13.87
C TRP A 15 -0.73 -5.42 14.94
N GLN A 16 -1.25 -4.75 15.98
CA GLN A 16 -0.40 -4.27 17.07
C GLN A 16 0.36 -5.44 17.72
N ASP A 17 -0.40 -6.47 18.11
CA ASP A 17 0.17 -7.63 18.79
C ASP A 17 1.17 -8.38 17.91
N PHE A 18 0.84 -8.58 16.63
CA PHE A 18 1.72 -9.21 15.66
C PHE A 18 3.02 -8.40 15.46
N LEU A 19 2.92 -7.11 15.19
CA LEU A 19 4.09 -6.26 14.94
C LEU A 19 4.99 -6.15 16.16
N LEU A 20 4.43 -6.03 17.37
CA LEU A 20 5.21 -5.99 18.59
C LEU A 20 5.92 -7.33 18.87
N ALA A 21 5.25 -8.45 18.64
CA ALA A 21 5.83 -9.79 18.86
C ALA A 21 6.88 -10.15 17.80
N LYS A 22 6.61 -9.82 16.52
CA LYS A 22 7.44 -10.27 15.39
C LYS A 22 8.55 -9.30 15.02
N CYS A 23 8.29 -8.00 15.10
CA CYS A 23 9.13 -6.91 14.58
C CYS A 23 9.52 -5.88 15.66
N GLY A 24 9.41 -6.20 16.94
CA GLY A 24 9.60 -5.23 18.04
C GLY A 24 10.98 -4.58 18.05
N ASN A 25 12.05 -5.33 17.72
CA ASN A 25 13.40 -4.80 17.66
C ASN A 25 13.57 -3.83 16.47
N GLU A 26 13.10 -4.23 15.29
CA GLU A 26 13.11 -3.40 14.07
C GLU A 26 12.30 -2.13 14.26
N LEU A 27 11.10 -2.23 14.84
CA LEU A 27 10.25 -1.08 15.16
C LEU A 27 10.96 -0.11 16.11
N ASN A 28 11.62 -0.63 17.14
CA ASN A 28 12.35 0.20 18.08
C ASN A 28 13.53 0.93 17.39
N PHE A 29 14.30 0.21 16.60
CA PHE A 29 15.40 0.79 15.83
C PHE A 29 14.90 1.88 14.86
N ILE A 30 13.87 1.60 14.05
CA ILE A 30 13.31 2.57 13.11
C ILE A 30 12.76 3.78 13.86
N SER A 31 12.06 3.57 14.98
CA SER A 31 11.53 4.67 15.80
C SER A 31 12.62 5.64 16.27
N GLN A 32 13.77 5.11 16.71
CA GLN A 32 14.91 5.93 17.09
C GLN A 32 15.52 6.70 15.90
N GLN A 33 15.63 6.05 14.74
CA GLN A 33 16.10 6.73 13.53
C GLN A 33 15.16 7.85 13.11
N LEU A 34 13.85 7.62 13.11
CA LEU A 34 12.86 8.63 12.76
C LEU A 34 12.90 9.82 13.73
N GLU A 35 13.07 9.58 15.02
CA GLU A 35 13.22 10.64 16.03
C GLU A 35 14.44 11.51 15.74
N LEU A 36 15.60 10.89 15.43
CA LEU A 36 16.82 11.62 15.07
C LEU A 36 16.65 12.45 13.79
N PHE A 37 16.02 11.88 12.75
CA PHE A 37 15.78 12.60 11.50
C PHE A 37 14.77 13.73 11.68
N SER A 38 13.68 13.51 12.45
CA SER A 38 12.63 14.51 12.65
C SER A 38 13.10 15.78 13.36
N ALA A 39 14.19 15.70 14.11
CA ALA A 39 14.81 16.89 14.75
C ALA A 39 15.36 17.92 13.75
N ARG A 40 15.59 17.52 12.49
CA ARG A 40 16.23 18.37 11.47
C ARG A 40 15.50 18.39 10.12
N GLN A 41 14.59 17.47 9.90
CA GLN A 41 13.96 17.23 8.58
C GLN A 41 12.49 16.88 8.76
N THR A 42 11.66 17.28 7.81
CA THR A 42 10.27 16.86 7.75
C THR A 42 10.20 15.43 7.21
N ILE A 43 9.43 14.57 7.87
CA ILE A 43 9.21 13.18 7.48
C ILE A 43 7.74 13.01 7.05
N PHE A 44 7.52 12.30 5.96
CA PHE A 44 6.18 11.95 5.49
C PHE A 44 5.96 10.43 5.49
N PRO A 45 4.70 9.98 5.65
CA PRO A 45 3.50 10.74 6.00
C PRO A 45 3.58 11.29 7.44
N SER A 46 2.49 11.97 7.89
CA SER A 46 2.31 12.28 9.31
C SER A 46 2.54 11.03 10.15
N ILE A 47 3.14 11.18 11.33
CA ILE A 47 3.44 10.04 12.21
C ILE A 47 2.20 9.19 12.52
N ASN A 48 1.04 9.79 12.61
CA ASN A 48 -0.22 9.08 12.89
C ASN A 48 -0.69 8.22 11.71
N ASP A 49 -0.17 8.47 10.51
CA ASP A 49 -0.58 7.80 9.27
C ASP A 49 0.40 6.72 8.80
N VAL A 50 1.54 6.51 9.49
CA VAL A 50 2.59 5.57 9.05
C VAL A 50 2.03 4.16 8.85
N PHE A 51 1.16 3.70 9.76
CA PHE A 51 0.54 2.37 9.69
C PHE A 51 -0.94 2.41 9.26
N ARG A 52 -1.41 3.50 8.65
CA ARG A 52 -2.82 3.67 8.27
C ARG A 52 -3.39 2.52 7.44
N THR A 53 -2.58 1.90 6.59
CA THR A 53 -2.98 0.75 5.76
C THR A 53 -3.38 -0.48 6.59
N LEU A 54 -2.97 -0.57 7.87
CA LEU A 54 -3.24 -1.68 8.78
C LEU A 54 -4.52 -1.50 9.61
N LYS A 55 -5.45 -0.69 9.11
CA LYS A 55 -6.72 -0.39 9.80
C LYS A 55 -7.62 -1.61 10.02
N TYR A 56 -7.49 -2.65 9.21
CA TYR A 56 -8.32 -3.84 9.23
C TYR A 56 -7.47 -5.10 9.36
N PRO A 57 -7.97 -6.18 9.99
CA PRO A 57 -7.21 -7.41 10.23
C PRO A 57 -6.61 -8.02 8.95
N ALA A 58 -5.49 -8.75 9.09
CA ALA A 58 -4.85 -9.45 7.98
C ALA A 58 -5.80 -10.46 7.31
N SER A 59 -6.61 -11.17 8.11
CA SER A 59 -7.58 -12.17 7.65
C SER A 59 -8.72 -11.61 6.80
N GLU A 60 -9.02 -10.29 6.92
CA GLU A 60 -10.08 -9.63 6.16
C GLU A 60 -9.59 -9.01 4.85
N GLN A 61 -8.28 -8.97 4.60
CA GLN A 61 -7.76 -8.34 3.39
C GLN A 61 -8.18 -9.12 2.15
N LYS A 62 -8.82 -8.41 1.21
CA LYS A 62 -9.26 -8.95 -0.08
C LYS A 62 -8.21 -8.73 -1.17
N ILE A 63 -7.56 -7.58 -1.13
CA ILE A 63 -6.55 -7.18 -2.11
C ILE A 63 -5.39 -6.49 -1.38
N VAL A 64 -4.17 -6.75 -1.83
CA VAL A 64 -2.96 -6.02 -1.43
C VAL A 64 -2.35 -5.40 -2.68
N ILE A 65 -2.18 -4.08 -2.69
CA ILE A 65 -1.48 -3.35 -3.75
C ILE A 65 -0.19 -2.81 -3.15
N LEU A 66 0.97 -3.21 -3.73
CA LEU A 66 2.27 -2.77 -3.23
C LEU A 66 2.79 -1.56 -3.98
N GLY A 67 3.11 -0.50 -3.21
CA GLY A 67 3.88 0.66 -3.64
C GLY A 67 5.35 0.56 -3.21
N GLN A 68 6.17 1.54 -3.59
CA GLN A 68 7.58 1.59 -3.22
C GLN A 68 7.79 2.39 -1.94
N ASP A 69 7.55 3.69 -1.98
CA ASP A 69 7.71 4.65 -0.89
C ASP A 69 6.62 5.74 -0.96
N PRO A 70 6.38 6.49 0.14
CA PRO A 70 5.40 7.57 0.12
C PRO A 70 5.83 8.72 -0.80
N TYR A 71 4.87 9.53 -1.25
CA TYR A 71 5.18 10.80 -1.90
C TYR A 71 5.92 11.72 -0.92
N HIS A 72 6.97 12.38 -1.42
CA HIS A 72 7.89 13.20 -0.62
C HIS A 72 7.59 14.71 -0.69
N GLY A 73 6.53 15.13 -1.38
CA GLY A 73 6.10 16.53 -1.41
C GLY A 73 5.24 16.87 -0.20
N ILE A 74 5.28 18.15 0.20
CA ILE A 74 4.53 18.68 1.35
C ILE A 74 3.05 18.36 1.21
N GLY A 75 2.47 17.76 2.25
CA GLY A 75 1.04 17.46 2.32
C GLY A 75 0.55 16.37 1.37
N GLN A 76 1.42 15.70 0.61
CA GLN A 76 0.98 14.66 -0.34
C GLN A 76 0.64 13.34 0.34
N ALA A 77 1.62 12.72 0.99
CA ALA A 77 1.46 11.37 1.55
C ALA A 77 0.40 11.33 2.67
N ASN A 78 -0.49 10.34 2.58
CA ASN A 78 -1.56 10.09 3.55
C ASN A 78 -1.47 8.72 4.22
N GLY A 79 -0.33 8.01 4.10
CA GLY A 79 -0.10 6.69 4.68
C GLY A 79 -0.57 5.50 3.83
N LEU A 80 -1.20 5.74 2.69
CA LEU A 80 -1.61 4.69 1.75
C LEU A 80 -0.77 4.78 0.47
N ALA A 81 -0.34 3.64 -0.07
CA ALA A 81 0.40 3.60 -1.33
C ALA A 81 -0.43 4.19 -2.48
N PHE A 82 0.22 4.98 -3.35
CA PHE A 82 -0.37 5.70 -4.49
C PHE A 82 -1.33 6.83 -4.16
N ALA A 83 -1.84 6.93 -2.93
CA ALA A 83 -2.82 7.90 -2.48
C ALA A 83 -2.19 9.22 -2.04
N VAL A 84 -2.99 10.29 -2.11
CA VAL A 84 -2.62 11.61 -1.58
C VAL A 84 -3.75 12.20 -0.75
N ASN A 85 -3.44 13.21 0.05
CA ASN A 85 -4.46 13.96 0.79
C ASN A 85 -5.46 14.66 -0.15
N GLN A 86 -6.66 14.91 0.36
CA GLN A 86 -7.82 15.40 -0.42
C GLN A 86 -7.54 16.70 -1.20
N ASP A 87 -6.74 17.60 -0.65
CA ASP A 87 -6.47 18.90 -1.26
C ASP A 87 -5.29 18.88 -2.25
N MET A 88 -4.65 17.70 -2.42
CA MET A 88 -3.51 17.57 -3.31
C MET A 88 -3.92 17.22 -4.75
N PRO A 89 -3.17 17.67 -5.76
CA PRO A 89 -3.39 17.23 -7.13
C PRO A 89 -3.13 15.73 -7.27
N ILE A 90 -3.89 15.06 -8.15
CA ILE A 90 -3.71 13.62 -8.43
C ILE A 90 -2.33 13.40 -9.05
N PRO A 91 -1.47 12.58 -8.41
CA PRO A 91 -0.14 12.30 -8.92
C PRO A 91 -0.16 11.51 -10.25
N PRO A 92 0.92 11.57 -11.05
CA PRO A 92 0.96 10.91 -12.36
C PRO A 92 0.71 9.40 -12.30
N SER A 93 1.25 8.70 -11.30
CA SER A 93 1.03 7.25 -11.15
C SER A 93 -0.43 6.93 -10.82
N LEU A 94 -1.06 7.66 -9.90
CA LEU A 94 -2.47 7.48 -9.57
C LEU A 94 -3.38 7.82 -10.77
N ARG A 95 -3.02 8.85 -11.55
CA ARG A 95 -3.73 9.16 -12.79
C ARG A 95 -3.69 8.02 -13.79
N ASN A 96 -2.55 7.34 -13.92
CA ASN A 96 -2.42 6.18 -14.79
C ASN A 96 -3.18 4.95 -14.26
N ILE A 97 -3.23 4.76 -12.94
CA ILE A 97 -4.07 3.74 -12.29
C ILE A 97 -5.54 3.97 -12.68
N TYR A 98 -6.04 5.20 -12.58
CA TYR A 98 -7.40 5.54 -13.00
C TYR A 98 -7.64 5.42 -14.50
N LYS A 99 -6.64 5.71 -15.34
CA LYS A 99 -6.75 5.47 -16.79
C LYS A 99 -6.94 3.98 -17.10
N GLU A 100 -6.15 3.10 -16.49
CA GLU A 100 -6.32 1.66 -16.63
C GLU A 100 -7.70 1.22 -16.14
N LEU A 101 -8.11 1.72 -14.97
CA LEU A 101 -9.40 1.40 -14.40
C LEU A 101 -10.57 1.78 -15.33
N LEU A 102 -10.50 2.93 -16.02
CA LEU A 102 -11.49 3.35 -17.00
C LEU A 102 -11.47 2.50 -18.28
N LEU A 103 -10.34 1.92 -18.67
CA LEU A 103 -10.28 0.95 -19.77
C LEU A 103 -10.99 -0.35 -19.38
N GLU A 104 -10.87 -0.77 -18.12
CA GLU A 104 -11.50 -1.97 -17.61
C GLU A 104 -13.01 -1.78 -17.31
N TYR A 105 -13.38 -0.62 -16.74
CA TYR A 105 -14.74 -0.26 -16.35
C TYR A 105 -15.14 1.08 -16.97
N PRO A 106 -15.54 1.09 -18.25
CA PRO A 106 -16.04 2.31 -18.88
C PRO A 106 -17.27 2.84 -18.14
N ILE A 107 -17.22 4.09 -17.71
CA ILE A 107 -18.32 4.78 -17.04
C ILE A 107 -18.87 5.89 -17.94
N ASN A 108 -20.20 5.99 -18.00
CA ASN A 108 -20.88 7.03 -18.78
C ASN A 108 -21.11 8.33 -17.99
N GLN A 109 -20.80 8.33 -16.68
CA GLN A 109 -20.96 9.48 -15.80
C GLN A 109 -19.64 9.81 -15.13
N TYR A 110 -19.31 11.13 -15.09
CA TYR A 110 -18.14 11.63 -14.38
C TYR A 110 -18.35 11.43 -12.87
N ASN A 111 -17.60 10.50 -12.27
CA ASN A 111 -17.46 10.39 -10.84
C ASN A 111 -16.05 10.92 -10.48
N PRO A 112 -15.91 11.92 -9.61
CA PRO A 112 -14.60 12.43 -9.22
C PRO A 112 -13.82 11.30 -8.56
N PHE A 113 -12.61 11.01 -9.06
CA PHE A 113 -11.74 10.00 -8.53
C PHE A 113 -11.34 10.31 -7.08
N ASP A 114 -11.48 9.32 -6.20
CA ASP A 114 -11.05 9.40 -4.81
C ASP A 114 -9.52 9.37 -4.71
N ARG A 115 -8.89 10.53 -4.71
CA ARG A 115 -7.43 10.62 -4.60
C ARG A 115 -6.87 10.14 -3.27
N THR A 116 -7.73 10.04 -2.24
CA THR A 116 -7.34 9.53 -0.92
C THR A 116 -7.30 8.00 -0.87
N LEU A 117 -7.99 7.32 -1.79
CA LEU A 117 -8.20 5.88 -1.85
C LEU A 117 -8.87 5.30 -0.59
N ASP A 118 -9.54 6.14 0.19
CA ASP A 118 -10.26 5.72 1.39
C ASP A 118 -11.38 4.74 1.10
N ASN A 119 -12.05 4.88 -0.06
CA ASN A 119 -13.09 3.94 -0.46
C ASN A 119 -12.54 2.54 -0.75
N TRP A 120 -11.31 2.44 -1.25
CA TRP A 120 -10.64 1.16 -1.43
C TRP A 120 -10.25 0.54 -0.09
N LEU A 121 -9.63 1.33 0.80
CA LEU A 121 -9.28 0.89 2.16
C LEU A 121 -10.50 0.34 2.91
N LYS A 122 -11.65 1.06 2.86
CA LYS A 122 -12.91 0.61 3.50
C LYS A 122 -13.40 -0.74 2.96
N GLN A 123 -13.06 -1.09 1.73
CA GLN A 123 -13.42 -2.36 1.10
C GLN A 123 -12.37 -3.47 1.32
N ARG A 124 -11.38 -3.25 2.19
CA ARG A 124 -10.32 -4.22 2.49
C ARG A 124 -9.28 -4.33 1.37
N VAL A 125 -9.00 -3.23 0.69
CA VAL A 125 -7.84 -3.09 -0.19
C VAL A 125 -6.70 -2.49 0.64
N MET A 126 -5.71 -3.30 0.98
CA MET A 126 -4.48 -2.85 1.64
C MET A 126 -3.57 -2.16 0.62
N LEU A 127 -3.24 -0.91 0.86
CA LEU A 127 -2.39 -0.08 0.02
C LEU A 127 -1.05 0.13 0.75
N LEU A 128 -0.12 -0.83 0.59
CA LEU A 128 1.10 -0.93 1.38
C LEU A 128 2.33 -0.48 0.58
N ASN A 129 3.08 0.50 1.08
CA ASN A 129 4.42 0.80 0.58
C ASN A 129 5.46 -0.14 1.18
N CYS A 130 6.51 -0.49 0.42
CA CYS A 130 7.63 -1.29 0.93
C CYS A 130 8.49 -0.50 1.93
N THR A 131 8.53 0.82 1.81
CA THR A 131 9.12 1.77 2.77
C THR A 131 8.01 2.69 3.26
N LEU A 132 7.80 2.80 4.57
CA LEU A 132 6.61 3.49 5.10
C LEU A 132 6.84 4.98 5.37
N THR A 133 8.07 5.47 5.33
CA THR A 133 8.41 6.88 5.56
C THR A 133 9.40 7.40 4.52
N VAL A 134 9.43 8.72 4.34
CA VAL A 134 10.34 9.41 3.42
C VAL A 134 10.67 10.79 3.96
N ILE A 135 11.89 11.29 3.72
CA ILE A 135 12.26 12.69 4.02
C ILE A 135 11.70 13.60 2.92
N GLU A 136 11.23 14.77 3.34
CA GLU A 136 10.74 15.80 2.44
C GLU A 136 11.72 16.05 1.29
N THR A 137 11.20 16.12 0.05
CA THR A 137 11.91 16.32 -1.22
C THR A 137 12.94 15.24 -1.61
N GLN A 138 13.13 14.17 -0.81
CA GLN A 138 14.16 13.16 -1.01
C GLN A 138 13.55 11.76 -1.24
N ALA A 139 13.19 11.46 -2.49
CA ALA A 139 12.67 10.12 -2.85
C ALA A 139 13.61 9.00 -2.38
N SER A 140 13.05 7.90 -1.89
CA SER A 140 13.77 6.70 -1.42
C SER A 140 14.78 6.94 -0.27
N SER A 141 14.76 8.10 0.38
CA SER A 141 15.70 8.49 1.44
C SER A 141 15.74 7.53 2.63
N MET A 142 14.65 6.82 2.89
CA MET A 142 14.52 5.89 4.01
C MET A 142 14.42 4.42 3.60
N ALA A 143 14.81 4.07 2.37
CA ALA A 143 14.74 2.69 1.87
C ALA A 143 15.57 1.69 2.69
N ASN A 144 16.66 2.15 3.34
CA ASN A 144 17.62 1.30 4.03
C ASN A 144 17.54 1.38 5.57
N ILE A 145 16.50 1.99 6.15
CA ILE A 145 16.38 2.11 7.62
C ILE A 145 15.69 0.89 8.28
N GLY A 146 15.36 -0.16 7.49
CA GLY A 146 14.80 -1.41 8.02
C GLY A 146 13.32 -1.66 7.71
N TRP A 147 12.61 -0.74 7.04
CA TRP A 147 11.19 -0.90 6.72
C TRP A 147 10.86 -2.20 5.97
N SER A 148 11.77 -2.65 5.07
CA SER A 148 11.52 -3.87 4.28
C SER A 148 11.29 -5.11 5.14
N GLY A 149 11.98 -5.26 6.27
CA GLY A 149 11.75 -6.39 7.20
C GLY A 149 10.33 -6.40 7.76
N ILE A 150 9.83 -5.23 8.17
CA ILE A 150 8.47 -5.07 8.70
C ILE A 150 7.42 -5.27 7.61
N THR A 151 7.59 -4.66 6.44
CA THR A 151 6.61 -4.77 5.35
C THR A 151 6.58 -6.17 4.74
N ASP A 152 7.71 -6.88 4.70
CA ASP A 152 7.77 -8.30 4.32
C ASP A 152 7.01 -9.18 5.31
N ALA A 153 7.16 -8.92 6.63
CA ALA A 153 6.38 -9.63 7.65
C ALA A 153 4.87 -9.35 7.51
N ILE A 154 4.46 -8.10 7.19
CA ILE A 154 3.06 -7.76 6.92
C ILE A 154 2.51 -8.55 5.71
N ILE A 155 3.26 -8.60 4.60
CA ILE A 155 2.86 -9.37 3.40
C ILE A 155 2.70 -10.86 3.74
N GLN A 156 3.66 -11.44 4.45
CA GLN A 156 3.59 -12.84 4.90
C GLN A 156 2.40 -13.09 5.82
N GLN A 157 2.09 -12.18 6.73
CA GLN A 157 0.96 -12.30 7.65
C GLN A 157 -0.38 -12.29 6.90
N VAL A 158 -0.56 -11.38 5.93
CA VAL A 158 -1.76 -11.40 5.06
C VAL A 158 -1.84 -12.71 4.28
N SER A 159 -0.71 -13.16 3.70
CA SER A 159 -0.67 -14.44 2.97
C SER A 159 -0.96 -15.64 3.87
N HIS A 160 -0.62 -15.58 5.15
CA HIS A 160 -0.91 -16.65 6.10
C HIS A 160 -2.37 -16.65 6.53
N GLU A 161 -2.92 -15.50 6.94
CA GLU A 161 -4.23 -15.41 7.58
C GLU A 161 -5.40 -15.31 6.62
N SER A 162 -5.25 -14.62 5.47
CA SER A 162 -6.33 -14.54 4.50
C SER A 162 -6.63 -15.91 3.90
N SER A 163 -7.92 -16.24 3.77
CA SER A 163 -8.35 -17.46 3.06
C SER A 163 -8.13 -17.37 1.55
N ALA A 164 -8.34 -16.18 0.98
CA ALA A 164 -8.08 -15.84 -0.41
C ALA A 164 -7.88 -14.33 -0.54
N CYS A 165 -6.79 -13.92 -1.18
CA CYS A 165 -6.43 -12.52 -1.40
C CYS A 165 -5.83 -12.36 -2.80
N VAL A 166 -5.93 -11.16 -3.37
CA VAL A 166 -5.23 -10.81 -4.62
C VAL A 166 -4.07 -9.88 -4.29
N PHE A 167 -2.87 -10.22 -4.76
CA PHE A 167 -1.70 -9.37 -4.63
C PHE A 167 -1.37 -8.74 -5.97
N MET A 168 -1.49 -7.41 -6.07
CA MET A 168 -1.14 -6.63 -7.25
C MET A 168 0.27 -6.05 -7.08
N LEU A 169 1.22 -6.60 -7.82
CA LEU A 169 2.64 -6.29 -7.71
C LEU A 169 3.08 -5.48 -8.93
N TRP A 170 3.15 -4.15 -8.76
CA TRP A 170 3.43 -3.22 -9.85
C TRP A 170 4.86 -2.67 -9.78
N GLY A 171 5.68 -3.08 -10.74
CA GLY A 171 7.09 -2.71 -10.84
C GLY A 171 8.03 -3.68 -10.11
N ASN A 172 9.33 -3.53 -10.35
CA ASN A 172 10.35 -4.51 -9.92
C ASN A 172 10.42 -4.67 -8.39
N PHE A 173 10.27 -3.59 -7.62
CA PHE A 173 10.29 -3.64 -6.16
C PHE A 173 9.14 -4.48 -5.59
N ALA A 174 7.93 -4.28 -6.12
CA ALA A 174 6.77 -5.05 -5.70
C ALA A 174 6.86 -6.50 -6.15
N ARG A 175 7.27 -6.76 -7.41
CA ARG A 175 7.42 -8.12 -7.97
C ARG A 175 8.45 -8.95 -7.23
N ALA A 176 9.51 -8.33 -6.69
CA ALA A 176 10.50 -9.04 -5.86
C ALA A 176 9.91 -9.65 -4.58
N LYS A 177 8.68 -9.23 -4.18
CA LYS A 177 7.98 -9.75 -3.01
C LYS A 177 7.09 -10.96 -3.31
N ALA A 178 6.97 -11.41 -4.56
CA ALA A 178 6.11 -12.53 -4.96
C ALA A 178 6.44 -13.83 -4.20
N GLY A 179 7.72 -14.08 -3.89
CA GLY A 179 8.15 -15.25 -3.11
C GLY A 179 7.68 -15.29 -1.65
N LEU A 180 7.12 -14.19 -1.12
CA LEU A 180 6.55 -14.12 0.24
C LEU A 180 5.09 -14.58 0.29
N ILE A 181 4.47 -14.84 -0.88
CA ILE A 181 3.02 -15.05 -1.04
C ILE A 181 2.76 -16.51 -1.41
N ASP A 182 1.85 -17.18 -0.71
CA ASP A 182 1.41 -18.54 -1.06
C ASP A 182 0.51 -18.52 -2.31
N SER A 183 1.08 -18.75 -3.48
CA SER A 183 0.38 -18.76 -4.76
C SER A 183 -0.68 -19.88 -4.93
N ARG A 184 -0.72 -20.86 -4.02
CA ARG A 184 -1.77 -21.89 -4.01
C ARG A 184 -3.08 -21.37 -3.43
N LYS A 185 -3.02 -20.36 -2.57
CA LYS A 185 -4.16 -19.71 -1.91
C LYS A 185 -4.58 -18.42 -2.60
N HIS A 186 -3.61 -17.66 -3.09
CA HIS A 186 -3.77 -16.27 -3.51
C HIS A 186 -3.53 -16.09 -5.00
N LEU A 187 -4.16 -15.09 -5.59
CA LEU A 187 -3.86 -14.64 -6.96
C LEU A 187 -2.76 -13.59 -6.91
N ILE A 188 -1.68 -13.81 -7.67
CA ILE A 188 -0.61 -12.84 -7.85
C ILE A 188 -0.73 -12.24 -9.25
N LEU A 189 -0.89 -10.91 -9.34
CA LEU A 189 -0.99 -10.16 -10.59
C LEU A 189 0.23 -9.24 -10.70
N GLU A 190 1.06 -9.44 -11.72
CA GLU A 190 2.27 -8.69 -11.94
C GLU A 190 2.19 -7.80 -13.18
N ALA A 191 2.58 -6.53 -13.05
CA ALA A 191 2.72 -5.60 -14.16
C ALA A 191 3.95 -4.69 -13.96
N VAL A 192 4.27 -3.89 -14.97
CA VAL A 192 5.21 -2.78 -14.79
C VAL A 192 4.60 -1.70 -13.90
N HIS A 193 5.42 -0.80 -13.36
CA HIS A 193 4.94 0.27 -12.48
C HIS A 193 4.05 1.27 -13.23
N PRO A 194 2.97 1.82 -12.60
CA PRO A 194 2.04 2.77 -13.23
C PRO A 194 2.64 4.17 -13.49
N SER A 195 3.93 4.40 -13.21
CA SER A 195 4.55 5.69 -13.50
C SER A 195 4.54 6.04 -14.99
N PRO A 196 4.58 7.34 -15.36
CA PRO A 196 4.68 7.75 -16.77
C PRO A 196 5.85 7.12 -17.51
N LEU A 197 6.93 6.77 -16.80
CA LEU A 197 8.14 6.18 -17.38
C LEU A 197 7.94 4.72 -17.84
N SER A 198 6.90 4.03 -17.37
CA SER A 198 6.72 2.59 -17.60
C SER A 198 5.31 2.17 -17.98
N ALA A 199 4.28 2.96 -17.66
CA ALA A 199 2.88 2.52 -17.81
C ALA A 199 2.50 2.04 -19.22
N SER A 200 3.03 2.69 -20.28
CA SER A 200 2.81 2.29 -21.69
C SER A 200 3.48 0.97 -22.07
N ARG A 201 4.36 0.44 -21.21
CA ARG A 201 5.13 -0.80 -21.49
C ARG A 201 4.49 -2.04 -20.87
N GLY A 202 3.20 -1.99 -20.50
CA GLY A 202 2.45 -3.15 -20.01
C GLY A 202 1.73 -2.95 -18.67
N PHE A 203 1.53 -1.70 -18.20
CA PHE A 203 0.55 -1.41 -17.16
C PHE A 203 -0.83 -1.19 -17.78
N PHE A 204 -0.90 -0.37 -18.86
CA PHE A 204 -2.16 -0.22 -19.59
C PHE A 204 -2.52 -1.51 -20.33
N GLY A 205 -3.75 -1.97 -20.10
CA GLY A 205 -4.29 -3.23 -20.61
C GLY A 205 -3.92 -4.45 -19.75
N CYS A 206 -3.38 -4.27 -18.54
CA CYS A 206 -3.07 -5.41 -17.66
C CYS A 206 -4.33 -6.09 -17.09
N ASN A 207 -5.49 -5.43 -17.10
CA ASN A 207 -6.78 -5.95 -16.64
C ASN A 207 -6.80 -6.43 -15.17
N HIS A 208 -5.94 -5.90 -14.33
CA HIS A 208 -5.78 -6.38 -12.96
C HIS A 208 -7.02 -6.17 -12.10
N PHE A 209 -7.78 -5.10 -12.30
CA PHE A 209 -8.99 -4.80 -11.52
C PHE A 209 -10.12 -5.78 -11.83
N LYS A 210 -10.32 -6.12 -13.11
CA LYS A 210 -11.29 -7.16 -13.53
C LYS A 210 -10.87 -8.53 -13.05
N LEU A 211 -9.61 -8.91 -13.27
CA LEU A 211 -9.06 -10.21 -12.86
C LEU A 211 -9.17 -10.40 -11.35
N ALA A 212 -8.90 -9.35 -10.56
CA ALA A 212 -9.07 -9.39 -9.12
C ALA A 212 -10.53 -9.66 -8.73
N ASN A 213 -11.47 -8.91 -9.29
CA ASN A 213 -12.89 -9.11 -8.99
C ASN A 213 -13.39 -10.48 -9.45
N GLN A 214 -12.95 -10.99 -10.59
CA GLN A 214 -13.25 -12.35 -11.04
C GLN A 214 -12.74 -13.40 -10.05
N PHE A 215 -11.49 -13.26 -9.57
CA PHE A 215 -10.95 -14.17 -8.57
C PHE A 215 -11.75 -14.12 -7.26
N LEU A 216 -12.06 -12.94 -6.74
CA LEU A 216 -12.85 -12.78 -5.51
C LEU A 216 -14.22 -13.47 -5.65
N GLN A 217 -14.89 -13.32 -6.81
CA GLN A 217 -16.17 -13.99 -7.08
C GLN A 217 -16.06 -15.52 -7.08
N THR A 218 -14.97 -16.09 -7.62
CA THR A 218 -14.74 -17.56 -7.56
C THR A 218 -14.59 -18.07 -6.13
N LYS A 219 -14.21 -17.18 -5.21
CA LYS A 219 -14.04 -17.47 -3.77
C LYS A 219 -15.27 -17.07 -2.93
N LEU A 220 -16.36 -16.67 -3.56
CA LEU A 220 -17.60 -16.17 -2.91
C LEU A 220 -17.35 -14.94 -2.03
N ILE A 221 -16.35 -14.15 -2.37
CA ILE A 221 -16.01 -12.88 -1.72
C ILE A 221 -16.61 -11.73 -2.55
N ASN A 222 -17.26 -10.78 -1.90
CA ASN A 222 -17.82 -9.61 -2.57
C ASN A 222 -16.72 -8.86 -3.35
N PRO A 223 -16.93 -8.56 -4.64
CA PRO A 223 -15.98 -7.81 -5.45
C PRO A 223 -15.78 -6.40 -4.92
N ILE A 224 -14.71 -5.75 -5.36
CA ILE A 224 -14.41 -4.35 -5.04
C ILE A 224 -15.16 -3.43 -6.00
N VAL A 225 -15.82 -2.42 -5.47
CA VAL A 225 -16.33 -1.28 -6.24
C VAL A 225 -15.18 -0.29 -6.40
N TRP A 226 -14.57 -0.29 -7.58
CA TRP A 226 -13.36 0.48 -7.86
C TRP A 226 -13.63 1.96 -8.16
N ILE A 227 -14.81 2.27 -8.72
CA ILE A 227 -15.24 3.61 -9.16
C ILE A 227 -16.62 3.92 -8.57
#